data_d336512bbb2369596ce456a633e0738e
#
_entry.id   d336512bbb2369596ce456a633e0738e
#
_cell.length_a   1.000
_cell.length_b   1.000
_cell.length_c   1.000
_cell.angle_alpha   90.00
_cell.angle_beta   90.00
_cell.angle_gamma   90.00
#
_symmetry.space_group_name_H-M   'P 1'
#
loop_
_entity.id
_entity.type
_entity.pdbx_description
1 polymer ?
#
loop_
_entity_poly.entity_id
_entity_poly.type
_entity_poly.pdbx_seq_one_letter_code
_entity_poly.pdbx_strand_id
1 'polypeptide(L)'
;RLIANRNDDAAFERVVNTPTRGIGDRTLDVVRQASRDRQLTLWQACRELLQGKALAGRAASALQRFLELIDALAQETADMPLHVQTDRVIKDSGLRTMYEQEKGEKGQTRIENLEELVTATRQFSYNEEDEDLMPLQAFLSHAALEAGEGQADTWQDAVQLMTLHSAKGLEFPQVFIVGMEEGMFPSQMSLDEGGRLEEERRLAYVGVTRAMQKLTLTYAETRRLYGKEVYHRPSRFIGELPEECVEE
;
A
#
# COMPACT_ATOMS: atom_id res chain seq x y z
N ARG A 1 -9.67 2.11 -7.43
CA ARG A 1 -10.64 1.08 -7.86
C ARG A 1 -12.01 1.69 -8.13
N LEU A 2 -12.60 2.45 -7.20
CA LEU A 2 -13.96 2.98 -7.35
C LEU A 2 -14.11 3.97 -8.51
N ILE A 3 -13.09 4.77 -8.84
CA ILE A 3 -13.11 5.65 -10.02
C ILE A 3 -13.05 4.86 -11.33
N ALA A 4 -12.46 3.68 -11.35
CA ALA A 4 -12.44 2.79 -12.51
C ALA A 4 -13.73 1.98 -12.64
N ASN A 5 -14.30 1.55 -11.51
CA ASN A 5 -15.52 0.73 -11.50
C ASN A 5 -16.42 1.13 -10.32
N ARG A 6 -17.55 1.77 -10.61
CA ARG A 6 -18.57 2.18 -9.64
C ARG A 6 -19.28 0.99 -8.98
N ASN A 7 -19.25 -0.17 -9.62
CA ASN A 7 -19.90 -1.38 -9.13
C ASN A 7 -19.01 -2.23 -8.21
N ASP A 8 -17.84 -1.75 -7.83
CA ASP A 8 -16.96 -2.39 -6.86
C ASP A 8 -17.43 -2.05 -5.43
N ASP A 9 -18.34 -2.86 -4.90
CA ASP A 9 -18.93 -2.68 -3.58
C ASP A 9 -17.87 -2.76 -2.46
N ALA A 10 -16.85 -3.60 -2.63
CA ALA A 10 -15.75 -3.70 -1.67
C ALA A 10 -14.91 -2.41 -1.63
N ALA A 11 -14.63 -1.81 -2.79
CA ALA A 11 -13.97 -0.52 -2.85
C ALA A 11 -14.85 0.61 -2.30
N PHE A 12 -16.17 0.58 -2.58
CA PHE A 12 -17.13 1.53 -2.04
C PHE A 12 -17.11 1.53 -0.50
N GLU A 13 -17.27 0.37 0.13
CA GLU A 13 -17.27 0.21 1.59
C GLU A 13 -15.99 0.75 2.24
N ARG A 14 -14.85 0.55 1.61
CA ARG A 14 -13.55 1.03 2.13
C ARG A 14 -13.41 2.54 2.11
N VAL A 15 -13.97 3.23 1.12
CA VAL A 15 -13.66 4.64 0.87
C VAL A 15 -14.80 5.60 1.16
N VAL A 16 -16.04 5.13 1.28
CA VAL A 16 -17.23 5.99 1.41
C VAL A 16 -17.13 6.97 2.56
N ASN A 17 -16.54 6.57 3.68
CA ASN A 17 -16.31 7.42 4.85
C ASN A 17 -14.84 7.48 5.28
N THR A 18 -13.92 7.26 4.35
CA THR A 18 -12.47 7.39 4.54
C THR A 18 -11.88 8.30 3.45
N PRO A 19 -11.45 9.52 3.79
CA PRO A 19 -11.57 10.24 5.07
C PRO A 19 -13.00 10.39 5.58
N THR A 20 -13.16 10.72 6.86
CA THR A 20 -14.48 10.91 7.47
C THR A 20 -15.29 12.00 6.75
N ARG A 21 -16.46 11.64 6.22
CA ARG A 21 -17.34 12.54 5.45
C ARG A 21 -18.69 12.78 6.12
N GLY A 22 -18.88 12.26 7.34
CA GLY A 22 -20.15 12.34 8.04
C GLY A 22 -21.19 11.34 7.55
N ILE A 23 -20.76 10.27 6.87
CA ILE A 23 -21.61 9.16 6.45
C ILE A 23 -21.44 8.07 7.52
N GLY A 24 -22.37 8.02 8.47
CA GLY A 24 -22.32 7.06 9.56
C GLY A 24 -22.91 5.70 9.22
N ASP A 25 -22.67 4.70 10.08
CA ASP A 25 -23.08 3.31 9.89
C ASP A 25 -24.58 3.16 9.63
N ARG A 26 -25.44 3.93 10.31
CA ARG A 26 -26.89 3.91 10.06
C ARG A 26 -27.25 4.27 8.62
N THR A 27 -26.53 5.21 8.01
CA THR A 27 -26.75 5.58 6.60
C THR A 27 -26.28 4.45 5.68
N LEU A 28 -25.15 3.85 5.99
CA LEU A 28 -24.62 2.71 5.24
C LEU A 28 -25.53 1.48 5.36
N ASP A 29 -26.11 1.23 6.52
CA ASP A 29 -27.07 0.13 6.71
C ASP A 29 -28.33 0.30 5.84
N VAL A 30 -28.84 1.54 5.71
CA VAL A 30 -29.95 1.83 4.79
C VAL A 30 -29.55 1.58 3.33
N VAL A 31 -28.34 1.98 2.94
CA VAL A 31 -27.82 1.73 1.59
C VAL A 31 -27.66 0.23 1.34
N ARG A 32 -27.06 -0.51 2.29
CA ARG A 32 -26.89 -1.97 2.22
C ARG A 32 -28.22 -2.70 2.13
N GLN A 33 -29.22 -2.25 2.89
CA GLN A 33 -30.56 -2.84 2.85
C GLN A 33 -31.21 -2.61 1.48
N ALA A 34 -31.17 -1.37 0.98
CA ALA A 34 -31.70 -1.04 -0.36
C ALA A 34 -31.00 -1.82 -1.48
N SER A 35 -29.68 -1.97 -1.38
CA SER A 35 -28.87 -2.79 -2.31
C SER A 35 -29.36 -4.24 -2.36
N ARG A 36 -29.56 -4.87 -1.18
CA ARG A 36 -30.06 -6.25 -1.07
C ARG A 36 -31.48 -6.41 -1.60
N ASP A 37 -32.38 -5.53 -1.16
CA ASP A 37 -33.81 -5.63 -1.49
C ASP A 37 -34.09 -5.45 -2.98
N ARG A 38 -33.24 -4.67 -3.66
CA ARG A 38 -33.41 -4.31 -5.08
C ARG A 38 -32.40 -4.96 -6.01
N GLN A 39 -31.50 -5.77 -5.48
CA GLN A 39 -30.40 -6.42 -6.22
C GLN A 39 -29.54 -5.40 -7.00
N LEU A 40 -29.19 -4.29 -6.35
CA LEU A 40 -28.37 -3.21 -6.89
C LEU A 40 -27.00 -3.22 -6.25
N THR A 41 -26.02 -2.61 -6.93
CA THR A 41 -24.75 -2.28 -6.28
C THR A 41 -24.95 -1.17 -5.24
N LEU A 42 -24.04 -1.04 -4.28
CA LEU A 42 -24.10 0.04 -3.27
C LEU A 42 -24.14 1.42 -3.91
N TRP A 43 -23.40 1.62 -5.00
CA TRP A 43 -23.41 2.86 -5.78
C TRP A 43 -24.80 3.16 -6.38
N GLN A 44 -25.43 2.18 -7.00
CA GLN A 44 -26.76 2.30 -7.60
C GLN A 44 -27.82 2.53 -6.51
N ALA A 45 -27.73 1.80 -5.40
CA ALA A 45 -28.63 1.99 -4.26
C ALA A 45 -28.54 3.40 -3.67
N CYS A 46 -27.32 3.97 -3.57
CA CYS A 46 -27.15 5.37 -3.17
C CYS A 46 -27.86 6.34 -4.09
N ARG A 47 -27.70 6.18 -5.42
CA ARG A 47 -28.37 7.04 -6.39
C ARG A 47 -29.89 6.98 -6.31
N GLU A 48 -30.46 5.78 -6.20
CA GLU A 48 -31.92 5.61 -6.04
C GLU A 48 -32.44 6.21 -4.74
N LEU A 49 -31.75 5.99 -3.60
CA LEU A 49 -32.14 6.56 -2.31
C LEU A 49 -32.12 8.10 -2.32
N LEU A 50 -31.16 8.70 -2.99
CA LEU A 50 -31.05 10.15 -3.17
C LEU A 50 -32.17 10.69 -4.07
N GLN A 51 -32.42 10.07 -5.23
CA GLN A 51 -33.48 10.45 -6.16
C GLN A 51 -34.87 10.32 -5.52
N GLY A 52 -35.10 9.24 -4.79
CA GLY A 52 -36.34 8.96 -4.07
C GLY A 52 -36.53 9.78 -2.78
N LYS A 53 -35.54 10.64 -2.42
CA LYS A 53 -35.53 11.41 -1.17
C LYS A 53 -35.74 10.55 0.09
N ALA A 54 -35.30 9.31 0.02
CA ALA A 54 -35.42 8.35 1.13
C ALA A 54 -34.43 8.60 2.28
N LEU A 55 -33.36 9.37 2.00
CA LEU A 55 -32.40 9.83 2.98
C LEU A 55 -32.64 11.30 3.30
N ALA A 56 -32.58 11.67 4.58
CA ALA A 56 -32.88 13.02 5.01
C ALA A 56 -31.63 13.83 5.36
N GLY A 57 -31.67 15.15 5.08
CA GLY A 57 -30.82 16.16 5.63
C GLY A 57 -29.32 15.96 5.39
N ARG A 58 -28.54 15.95 6.47
CA ARG A 58 -27.06 15.91 6.43
C ARG A 58 -26.51 14.64 5.79
N ALA A 59 -27.16 13.49 6.02
CA ALA A 59 -26.72 12.20 5.48
C ALA A 59 -26.86 12.16 3.95
N ALA A 60 -28.00 12.61 3.41
CA ALA A 60 -28.21 12.72 1.97
C ALA A 60 -27.17 13.64 1.31
N SER A 61 -26.95 14.82 1.89
CA SER A 61 -25.96 15.78 1.37
C SER A 61 -24.53 15.25 1.43
N ALA A 62 -24.17 14.49 2.47
CA ALA A 62 -22.85 13.92 2.60
C ALA A 62 -22.62 12.81 1.56
N LEU A 63 -23.61 11.93 1.38
CA LEU A 63 -23.56 10.85 0.40
C LEU A 63 -23.54 11.41 -1.03
N GLN A 64 -24.36 12.40 -1.32
CA GLN A 64 -24.36 13.05 -2.63
C GLN A 64 -23.00 13.66 -2.99
N ARG A 65 -22.39 14.43 -2.08
CA ARG A 65 -21.06 14.99 -2.27
C ARG A 65 -20.00 13.91 -2.49
N PHE A 66 -20.12 12.76 -1.82
CA PHE A 66 -19.20 11.65 -2.06
C PHE A 66 -19.34 11.08 -3.47
N LEU A 67 -20.56 10.84 -3.95
CA LEU A 67 -20.78 10.36 -5.32
C LEU A 67 -20.28 11.36 -6.36
N GLU A 68 -20.58 12.65 -6.17
CA GLU A 68 -20.12 13.74 -7.03
C GLU A 68 -18.58 13.82 -7.06
N LEU A 69 -17.91 13.68 -5.92
CA LEU A 69 -16.44 13.63 -5.84
C LEU A 69 -15.85 12.50 -6.69
N ILE A 70 -16.39 11.29 -6.56
CA ILE A 70 -15.89 10.14 -7.33
C ILE A 70 -16.16 10.30 -8.82
N ASP A 71 -17.32 10.82 -9.20
CA ASP A 71 -17.65 11.07 -10.61
C ASP A 71 -16.77 12.19 -11.20
N ALA A 72 -16.55 13.29 -10.47
CA ALA A 72 -15.66 14.36 -10.88
C ALA A 72 -14.21 13.86 -11.04
N LEU A 73 -13.68 13.14 -10.05
CA LEU A 73 -12.33 12.56 -10.13
C LEU A 73 -12.17 11.64 -11.33
N ALA A 74 -13.15 10.79 -11.62
CA ALA A 74 -13.05 9.91 -12.77
C ALA A 74 -13.06 10.66 -14.10
N GLN A 75 -13.89 11.69 -14.22
CA GLN A 75 -14.00 12.49 -15.44
C GLN A 75 -12.77 13.40 -15.63
N GLU A 76 -12.37 14.10 -14.61
CA GLU A 76 -11.27 15.08 -14.67
C GLU A 76 -9.91 14.43 -14.88
N THR A 77 -9.73 13.18 -14.44
CA THR A 77 -8.44 12.49 -14.50
C THR A 77 -8.35 11.42 -15.59
N ALA A 78 -9.39 11.21 -16.40
CA ALA A 78 -9.47 10.14 -17.38
C ALA A 78 -8.29 10.14 -18.37
N ASP A 79 -7.92 11.32 -18.86
CA ASP A 79 -6.87 11.48 -19.88
C ASP A 79 -5.50 11.85 -19.29
N MET A 80 -5.36 11.82 -17.95
CA MET A 80 -4.09 12.14 -17.28
C MET A 80 -3.15 10.93 -17.29
N PRO A 81 -1.82 11.16 -17.34
CA PRO A 81 -0.85 10.11 -17.05
C PRO A 81 -1.14 9.46 -15.67
N LEU A 82 -1.00 8.14 -15.57
CA LEU A 82 -1.43 7.36 -14.40
C LEU A 82 -0.91 7.92 -13.06
N HIS A 83 0.36 8.33 -13.00
CA HIS A 83 0.93 8.91 -11.78
C HIS A 83 0.33 10.30 -11.44
N VAL A 84 -0.06 11.09 -12.44
CA VAL A 84 -0.73 12.38 -12.23
C VAL A 84 -2.16 12.15 -11.74
N GLN A 85 -2.87 11.19 -12.35
CA GLN A 85 -4.19 10.75 -11.90
C GLN A 85 -4.14 10.28 -10.45
N THR A 86 -3.17 9.44 -10.11
CA THR A 86 -3.01 8.90 -8.75
C THR A 86 -2.75 10.02 -7.72
N ASP A 87 -1.83 10.93 -8.00
CA ASP A 87 -1.54 12.08 -7.13
C ASP A 87 -2.76 12.98 -6.96
N ARG A 88 -3.49 13.25 -8.04
CA ARG A 88 -4.72 14.04 -8.01
C ARG A 88 -5.80 13.39 -7.13
N VAL A 89 -6.03 12.09 -7.31
CA VAL A 89 -6.99 11.33 -6.50
C VAL A 89 -6.62 11.33 -5.02
N ILE A 90 -5.34 11.16 -4.68
CA ILE A 90 -4.85 11.21 -3.30
C ILE A 90 -5.14 12.57 -2.66
N LYS A 91 -4.88 13.66 -3.37
CA LYS A 91 -5.08 15.02 -2.88
C LYS A 91 -6.57 15.38 -2.73
N ASP A 92 -7.32 15.23 -3.80
CA ASP A 92 -8.70 15.71 -3.88
C ASP A 92 -9.68 14.82 -3.09
N SER A 93 -9.35 13.53 -2.89
CA SER A 93 -10.12 12.68 -1.98
C SER A 93 -9.97 13.07 -0.51
N GLY A 94 -8.96 13.88 -0.16
CA GLY A 94 -8.63 14.28 1.20
C GLY A 94 -7.78 13.26 1.98
N LEU A 95 -7.31 12.18 1.35
CA LEU A 95 -6.48 11.16 2.00
C LEU A 95 -5.18 11.74 2.54
N ARG A 96 -4.49 12.57 1.75
CA ARG A 96 -3.26 13.23 2.17
C ARG A 96 -3.49 14.09 3.40
N THR A 97 -4.49 14.97 3.36
CA THR A 97 -4.84 15.85 4.48
C THR A 97 -5.22 15.08 5.74
N MET A 98 -5.92 13.96 5.60
CA MET A 98 -6.26 13.09 6.75
C MET A 98 -4.99 12.58 7.44
N TYR A 99 -4.01 12.10 6.68
CA TYR A 99 -2.77 11.58 7.25
C TYR A 99 -1.82 12.67 7.77
N GLU A 100 -1.83 13.87 7.17
CA GLU A 100 -1.12 15.05 7.68
C GLU A 100 -1.66 15.49 9.06
N GLN A 101 -2.94 15.26 9.33
CA GLN A 101 -3.56 15.55 10.63
C GLN A 101 -3.34 14.43 11.67
N GLU A 102 -2.93 13.26 11.25
CA GLU A 102 -2.60 12.15 12.16
C GLU A 102 -1.26 12.44 12.86
N LYS A 103 -1.30 12.54 14.19
CA LYS A 103 -0.11 12.87 14.99
C LYS A 103 0.85 11.69 15.07
N GLY A 104 2.16 12.00 14.98
CA GLY A 104 3.25 11.03 15.16
C GLY A 104 3.65 10.32 13.88
N GLU A 105 4.53 9.34 14.03
CA GLU A 105 5.20 8.61 12.93
C GLU A 105 4.24 7.87 11.99
N LYS A 106 3.10 7.41 12.51
CA LYS A 106 2.12 6.68 11.70
C LYS A 106 1.56 7.53 10.54
N GLY A 107 1.28 8.80 10.80
CA GLY A 107 0.81 9.71 9.75
C GLY A 107 1.88 9.91 8.68
N GLN A 108 3.12 10.14 9.10
CA GLN A 108 4.26 10.31 8.20
C GLN A 108 4.48 9.06 7.32
N THR A 109 4.53 7.87 7.92
CA THR A 109 4.67 6.61 7.17
C THR A 109 3.56 6.40 6.14
N ARG A 110 2.33 6.80 6.47
CA ARG A 110 1.20 6.71 5.51
C ARG A 110 1.34 7.69 4.36
N ILE A 111 1.85 8.89 4.61
CA ILE A 111 2.15 9.86 3.55
C ILE A 111 3.23 9.32 2.62
N GLU A 112 4.29 8.77 3.18
CA GLU A 112 5.38 8.12 2.43
C GLU A 112 4.85 6.97 1.55
N ASN A 113 3.96 6.14 2.07
CA ASN A 113 3.30 5.09 1.29
C ASN A 113 2.45 5.65 0.14
N LEU A 114 1.78 6.79 0.32
CA LEU A 114 1.06 7.45 -0.77
C LEU A 114 2.02 8.00 -1.85
N GLU A 115 3.15 8.54 -1.45
CA GLU A 115 4.19 9.03 -2.38
C GLU A 115 4.85 7.87 -3.13
N GLU A 116 5.06 6.74 -2.46
CA GLU A 116 5.56 5.52 -3.10
C GLU A 116 4.54 4.94 -4.09
N LEU A 117 3.24 4.97 -3.79
CA LEU A 117 2.21 4.59 -4.74
C LEU A 117 2.26 5.46 -6.02
N VAL A 118 2.46 6.78 -5.88
CA VAL A 118 2.63 7.67 -7.04
C VAL A 118 3.90 7.31 -7.83
N THR A 119 4.97 6.93 -7.13
CA THR A 119 6.22 6.49 -7.77
C THR A 119 6.02 5.16 -8.52
N ALA A 120 5.35 4.20 -7.91
CA ALA A 120 5.02 2.91 -8.54
C ALA A 120 4.16 3.10 -9.81
N THR A 121 3.15 3.96 -9.73
CA THR A 121 2.31 4.26 -10.90
C THR A 121 3.05 5.03 -12.02
N ARG A 122 4.14 5.75 -11.70
CA ARG A 122 5.00 6.39 -12.70
C ARG A 122 5.92 5.40 -13.39
N GLN A 123 6.38 4.38 -12.68
CA GLN A 123 7.28 3.35 -13.18
C GLN A 123 6.54 2.21 -13.89
N PHE A 124 5.23 2.14 -13.68
CA PHE A 124 4.40 1.12 -14.31
C PHE A 124 4.45 1.26 -15.83
N SER A 125 4.89 0.21 -16.50
CA SER A 125 4.88 0.08 -17.95
C SER A 125 3.88 -0.98 -18.37
N TYR A 126 3.21 -0.74 -19.49
CA TYR A 126 2.31 -1.72 -20.07
C TYR A 126 3.10 -2.93 -20.59
N ASN A 127 2.54 -4.12 -20.40
CA ASN A 127 2.94 -5.29 -21.15
C ASN A 127 2.12 -5.38 -22.44
N GLU A 128 2.61 -6.13 -23.44
CA GLU A 128 1.92 -6.32 -24.73
C GLU A 128 0.49 -6.90 -24.57
N GLU A 129 0.25 -7.60 -23.46
CA GLU A 129 -1.08 -8.17 -23.12
C GLU A 129 -2.09 -7.12 -22.61
N ASP A 130 -1.63 -5.94 -22.22
CA ASP A 130 -2.43 -4.88 -21.60
C ASP A 130 -2.82 -3.76 -22.60
N GLU A 131 -2.43 -3.85 -23.88
CA GLU A 131 -2.60 -2.78 -24.88
C GLU A 131 -4.08 -2.34 -25.06
N ASP A 132 -5.03 -3.24 -24.80
CA ASP A 132 -6.47 -2.96 -24.90
C ASP A 132 -7.06 -2.33 -23.62
N LEU A 133 -6.30 -2.21 -22.53
CA LEU A 133 -6.77 -1.69 -21.26
C LEU A 133 -6.39 -0.22 -21.05
N MET A 134 -7.28 0.54 -20.42
CA MET A 134 -6.92 1.88 -19.96
C MET A 134 -5.83 1.80 -18.87
N PRO A 135 -4.89 2.77 -18.77
CA PRO A 135 -3.74 2.74 -17.85
C PRO A 135 -4.10 2.38 -16.42
N LEU A 136 -5.17 2.94 -15.89
CA LEU A 136 -5.63 2.66 -14.53
C LEU A 136 -6.14 1.21 -14.39
N GLN A 137 -6.81 0.68 -15.39
CA GLN A 137 -7.33 -0.70 -15.36
C GLN A 137 -6.20 -1.71 -15.40
N ALA A 138 -5.22 -1.51 -16.29
CA ALA A 138 -4.03 -2.33 -16.37
C ALA A 138 -3.25 -2.35 -15.05
N PHE A 139 -3.01 -1.18 -14.46
CA PHE A 139 -2.35 -1.09 -13.15
C PHE A 139 -3.12 -1.80 -12.03
N LEU A 140 -4.46 -1.65 -11.99
CA LEU A 140 -5.29 -2.30 -10.99
C LEU A 140 -5.32 -3.82 -11.16
N SER A 141 -5.30 -4.33 -12.39
CA SER A 141 -5.21 -5.77 -12.69
C SER A 141 -3.87 -6.31 -12.23
N HIS A 142 -2.76 -5.66 -12.59
CA HIS A 142 -1.42 -6.02 -12.16
C HIS A 142 -1.31 -6.04 -10.62
N ALA A 143 -1.75 -4.98 -9.95
CA ALA A 143 -1.72 -4.89 -8.50
C ALA A 143 -2.60 -5.95 -7.80
N ALA A 144 -3.71 -6.37 -8.44
CA ALA A 144 -4.55 -7.45 -7.91
C ALA A 144 -3.88 -8.81 -8.04
N LEU A 145 -3.19 -9.08 -9.15
CA LEU A 145 -2.39 -10.28 -9.36
C LEU A 145 -1.24 -10.35 -8.34
N GLU A 146 -0.46 -9.30 -8.21
CA GLU A 146 0.62 -9.25 -7.22
C GLU A 146 0.12 -9.46 -5.77
N ALA A 147 -1.06 -8.94 -5.43
CA ALA A 147 -1.64 -9.11 -4.09
C ALA A 147 -2.21 -10.53 -3.84
N GLY A 148 -2.57 -11.25 -4.90
CA GLY A 148 -3.23 -12.57 -4.82
C GLY A 148 -2.32 -13.75 -5.09
N GLU A 149 -1.31 -13.59 -5.95
CA GLU A 149 -0.45 -14.68 -6.43
C GLU A 149 0.83 -14.87 -5.62
N GLY A 150 1.04 -14.13 -4.56
CA GLY A 150 2.27 -14.18 -3.76
C GLY A 150 2.44 -15.46 -2.93
N GLN A 151 1.55 -16.44 -3.03
CA GLN A 151 1.69 -17.73 -2.35
C GLN A 151 1.72 -18.85 -3.38
N ALA A 152 2.95 -19.24 -3.75
CA ALA A 152 3.16 -20.52 -4.40
C ALA A 152 2.59 -21.64 -3.51
N ASP A 153 1.92 -22.59 -4.12
CA ASP A 153 1.49 -23.81 -3.42
C ASP A 153 2.68 -24.50 -2.78
N THR A 154 2.47 -25.18 -1.66
CA THR A 154 3.54 -25.82 -0.85
C THR A 154 4.40 -26.83 -1.62
N TRP A 155 3.97 -27.26 -2.80
CA TRP A 155 4.72 -28.18 -3.69
C TRP A 155 5.44 -27.46 -4.86
N GLN A 156 5.29 -26.15 -4.99
CA GLN A 156 5.98 -25.37 -6.02
C GLN A 156 7.37 -24.96 -5.52
N ASP A 157 8.38 -25.18 -6.38
CA ASP A 157 9.72 -24.68 -6.14
C ASP A 157 9.74 -23.17 -6.38
N ALA A 158 9.72 -22.41 -5.30
CA ALA A 158 9.60 -20.95 -5.35
C ALA A 158 10.49 -20.25 -4.31
N VAL A 159 10.97 -19.06 -4.64
CA VAL A 159 11.67 -18.19 -3.71
C VAL A 159 10.65 -17.65 -2.68
N GLN A 160 10.95 -17.83 -1.39
CA GLN A 160 10.12 -17.32 -0.31
C GLN A 160 10.56 -15.92 0.08
N LEU A 161 9.66 -14.95 -0.04
CA LEU A 161 9.86 -13.56 0.41
C LEU A 161 9.13 -13.36 1.74
N MET A 162 9.86 -12.86 2.75
CA MET A 162 9.28 -12.65 4.07
C MET A 162 10.04 -11.56 4.84
N THR A 163 9.43 -11.07 5.91
CA THR A 163 10.13 -10.21 6.86
C THR A 163 11.02 -11.02 7.79
N LEU A 164 12.06 -10.38 8.36
CA LEU A 164 12.91 -11.02 9.37
C LEU A 164 12.10 -11.51 10.59
N HIS A 165 11.06 -10.77 10.98
CA HIS A 165 10.17 -11.21 12.07
C HIS A 165 9.42 -12.48 11.73
N SER A 166 8.94 -12.61 10.49
CA SER A 166 8.22 -13.80 10.03
C SER A 166 9.13 -15.01 9.86
N ALA A 167 10.44 -14.80 9.69
CA ALA A 167 11.43 -15.87 9.54
C ALA A 167 11.78 -16.56 10.86
N LYS A 168 11.32 -16.05 12.00
CA LYS A 168 11.61 -16.64 13.31
C LYS A 168 11.07 -18.07 13.40
N GLY A 169 11.97 -19.01 13.68
CA GLY A 169 11.63 -20.44 13.80
C GLY A 169 11.67 -21.23 12.49
N LEU A 170 11.89 -20.57 11.35
CA LEU A 170 12.11 -21.21 10.05
C LEU A 170 13.60 -21.34 9.78
N GLU A 171 13.99 -22.24 8.87
CA GLU A 171 15.37 -22.44 8.42
C GLU A 171 15.39 -22.77 6.92
N PHE A 172 16.40 -22.25 6.20
CA PHE A 172 16.51 -22.40 4.76
C PHE A 172 17.95 -22.73 4.36
N PRO A 173 18.18 -23.57 3.34
CA PRO A 173 19.53 -23.87 2.85
C PRO A 173 20.30 -22.61 2.44
N GLN A 174 19.61 -21.67 1.80
CA GLN A 174 20.18 -20.40 1.36
C GLN A 174 19.27 -19.24 1.76
N VAL A 175 19.87 -18.18 2.30
CA VAL A 175 19.15 -16.96 2.74
C VAL A 175 19.80 -15.74 2.11
N PHE A 176 18.99 -14.83 1.63
CA PHE A 176 19.39 -13.50 1.21
C PHE A 176 18.75 -12.49 2.16
N ILE A 177 19.55 -11.70 2.88
CA ILE A 177 19.06 -10.55 3.63
C ILE A 177 19.37 -9.31 2.81
N VAL A 178 18.34 -8.62 2.37
CA VAL A 178 18.46 -7.46 1.50
C VAL A 178 18.23 -6.16 2.28
N GLY A 179 18.79 -5.04 1.78
CA GLY A 179 18.60 -3.75 2.42
C GLY A 179 19.43 -3.58 3.71
N MET A 180 20.61 -4.21 3.77
CA MET A 180 21.54 -4.10 4.89
C MET A 180 22.25 -2.74 4.88
N GLU A 181 21.51 -1.67 5.15
CA GLU A 181 21.92 -0.26 5.01
C GLU A 181 21.62 0.53 6.26
N GLU A 182 22.54 1.42 6.68
CA GLU A 182 22.28 2.38 7.72
C GLU A 182 21.08 3.27 7.37
N GLY A 183 20.12 3.39 8.31
CA GLY A 183 18.87 4.11 8.10
C GLY A 183 17.73 3.25 7.55
N MET A 184 18.03 2.03 7.05
CA MET A 184 17.02 1.02 6.70
C MET A 184 17.04 -0.16 7.67
N PHE A 185 18.19 -0.76 7.87
CA PHE A 185 18.40 -1.84 8.84
C PHE A 185 19.84 -1.78 9.40
N PRO A 186 20.03 -1.17 10.60
CA PRO A 186 18.99 -0.63 11.49
C PRO A 186 18.25 0.58 10.91
N SER A 187 16.96 0.71 11.26
CA SER A 187 16.14 1.85 10.83
C SER A 187 16.60 3.15 11.47
N GLN A 188 16.41 4.29 10.79
CA GLN A 188 16.79 5.60 11.34
C GLN A 188 16.13 5.85 12.71
N MET A 189 14.89 5.44 12.89
CA MET A 189 14.16 5.58 14.16
C MET A 189 14.79 4.77 15.29
N SER A 190 15.31 3.58 14.99
CA SER A 190 15.97 2.73 15.96
C SER A 190 17.34 3.27 16.38
N LEU A 191 17.94 4.12 15.55
CA LEU A 191 19.20 4.81 15.90
C LEU A 191 18.96 5.98 16.85
N ASP A 192 17.82 6.64 16.76
CA ASP A 192 17.50 7.85 17.53
C ASP A 192 16.90 7.53 18.90
N GLU A 193 16.35 6.33 19.10
CA GLU A 193 15.75 5.89 20.38
C GLU A 193 16.61 4.85 21.12
N GLY A 194 16.97 5.19 22.34
CA GLY A 194 17.78 4.29 23.20
C GLY A 194 17.10 2.94 23.45
N GLY A 195 17.79 1.85 23.10
CA GLY A 195 17.32 0.47 23.30
C GLY A 195 16.72 -0.22 22.09
N ARG A 196 16.22 0.51 21.08
CA ARG A 196 15.69 -0.07 19.85
C ARG A 196 16.77 -0.66 18.94
N LEU A 197 17.97 -0.11 18.98
CA LEU A 197 19.11 -0.65 18.23
C LEU A 197 19.44 -2.09 18.65
N GLU A 198 19.34 -2.39 19.93
CA GLU A 198 19.57 -3.75 20.44
C GLU A 198 18.48 -4.73 19.98
N GLU A 199 17.25 -4.27 19.83
CA GLU A 199 16.18 -5.10 19.28
C GLU A 199 16.40 -5.38 17.79
N GLU A 200 16.83 -4.37 17.02
CA GLU A 200 17.22 -4.56 15.61
C GLU A 200 18.44 -5.50 15.48
N ARG A 201 19.40 -5.43 16.40
CA ARG A 201 20.53 -6.37 16.42
C ARG A 201 20.08 -7.80 16.68
N ARG A 202 19.12 -8.01 17.61
CA ARG A 202 18.52 -9.33 17.83
C ARG A 202 17.79 -9.83 16.59
N LEU A 203 17.13 -8.94 15.88
CA LEU A 203 16.45 -9.27 14.64
C LEU A 203 17.46 -9.62 13.52
N ALA A 204 18.59 -8.91 13.44
CA ALA A 204 19.69 -9.27 12.53
C ALA A 204 20.24 -10.66 12.86
N TYR A 205 20.46 -10.96 14.14
CA TYR A 205 20.87 -12.30 14.59
C TYR A 205 19.85 -13.37 14.17
N VAL A 206 18.55 -13.10 14.35
CA VAL A 206 17.51 -14.02 13.88
C VAL A 206 17.66 -14.26 12.38
N GLY A 207 17.80 -13.22 11.57
CA GLY A 207 17.95 -13.35 10.11
C GLY A 207 19.16 -14.19 9.70
N VAL A 208 20.34 -13.85 10.25
CA VAL A 208 21.60 -14.56 9.98
C VAL A 208 21.50 -16.05 10.32
N THR A 209 20.88 -16.38 11.47
CA THR A 209 20.73 -17.77 11.93
C THR A 209 19.65 -18.57 11.16
N ARG A 210 18.96 -17.97 10.18
CA ARG A 210 18.02 -18.72 9.32
C ARG A 210 18.73 -19.50 8.22
N ALA A 211 19.97 -19.13 7.90
CA ALA A 211 20.74 -19.80 6.86
C ALA A 211 21.39 -21.10 7.39
N MET A 212 21.06 -22.23 6.79
CA MET A 212 21.67 -23.52 7.12
C MET A 212 23.02 -23.70 6.44
N GLN A 213 23.21 -23.16 5.24
CA GLN A 213 24.40 -23.39 4.43
C GLN A 213 25.03 -22.10 3.92
N LYS A 214 24.23 -21.21 3.32
CA LYS A 214 24.74 -19.99 2.71
C LYS A 214 23.89 -18.79 3.08
N LEU A 215 24.55 -17.73 3.53
CA LEU A 215 23.95 -16.43 3.75
C LEU A 215 24.55 -15.43 2.75
N THR A 216 23.68 -14.62 2.14
CA THR A 216 24.08 -13.49 1.30
C THR A 216 23.46 -12.22 1.87
N LEU A 217 24.31 -11.23 2.17
CA LEU A 217 23.88 -9.90 2.62
C LEU A 217 24.04 -8.92 1.46
N THR A 218 23.01 -8.11 1.21
CA THR A 218 23.10 -7.11 0.13
C THR A 218 22.74 -5.73 0.64
N TYR A 219 23.42 -4.73 0.10
CA TYR A 219 23.14 -3.31 0.34
C TYR A 219 23.26 -2.52 -0.96
N ALA A 220 22.65 -1.35 -1.03
CA ALA A 220 22.78 -0.42 -2.13
C ALA A 220 23.37 0.91 -1.61
N GLU A 221 24.45 1.39 -2.28
CA GLU A 221 25.05 2.69 -1.94
C GLU A 221 24.11 3.86 -2.26
N THR A 222 23.29 3.69 -3.30
CA THR A 222 22.29 4.66 -3.72
C THR A 222 20.95 4.00 -3.91
N ARG A 223 19.90 4.63 -3.39
CA ARG A 223 18.53 4.15 -3.52
C ARG A 223 17.59 5.32 -3.76
N ARG A 224 16.61 5.12 -4.62
CA ARG A 224 15.55 6.09 -4.80
C ARG A 224 14.40 5.77 -3.84
N LEU A 225 14.27 6.56 -2.78
CA LEU A 225 13.20 6.46 -1.81
C LEU A 225 12.31 7.71 -1.89
N TYR A 226 10.99 7.52 -1.96
CA TYR A 226 10.00 8.61 -1.99
C TYR A 226 10.30 9.68 -3.07
N GLY A 227 10.77 9.21 -4.23
CA GLY A 227 11.10 10.09 -5.36
C GLY A 227 12.43 10.84 -5.24
N LYS A 228 13.18 10.67 -4.15
CA LYS A 228 14.50 11.27 -3.93
C LYS A 228 15.60 10.22 -3.97
N GLU A 229 16.75 10.61 -4.46
CA GLU A 229 17.96 9.78 -4.39
C GLU A 229 18.61 9.94 -3.02
N VAL A 230 18.81 8.81 -2.33
CA VAL A 230 19.40 8.77 -0.99
C VAL A 230 20.63 7.90 -1.03
N TYR A 231 21.72 8.37 -0.39
CA TYR A 231 22.97 7.64 -0.25
C TYR A 231 22.97 6.91 1.10
N HIS A 232 23.27 5.61 1.05
CA HIS A 232 23.34 4.78 2.24
C HIS A 232 24.76 4.23 2.43
N ARG A 233 25.09 3.96 3.69
CA ARG A 233 26.27 3.18 4.04
C ARG A 233 25.85 1.74 4.34
N PRO A 234 26.75 0.76 4.19
CA PRO A 234 26.50 -0.60 4.67
C PRO A 234 26.06 -0.59 6.14
N SER A 235 25.13 -1.46 6.45
CA SER A 235 24.66 -1.66 7.84
C SER A 235 25.84 -1.99 8.75
N ARG A 236 25.86 -1.39 9.93
CA ARG A 236 26.83 -1.71 10.99
C ARG A 236 26.82 -3.19 11.40
N PHE A 237 25.68 -3.86 11.24
CA PHE A 237 25.54 -5.29 11.57
C PHE A 237 26.39 -6.18 10.65
N ILE A 238 26.75 -5.73 9.46
CA ILE A 238 27.69 -6.44 8.58
C ILE A 238 29.10 -6.43 9.25
N GLY A 239 29.51 -5.29 9.77
CA GLY A 239 30.80 -5.15 10.46
C GLY A 239 30.87 -5.85 11.85
N GLU A 240 29.75 -6.34 12.37
CA GLU A 240 29.72 -7.13 13.61
C GLU A 240 29.92 -8.64 13.35
N LEU A 241 29.97 -9.06 12.07
CA LEU A 241 30.24 -10.45 11.71
C LEU A 241 31.75 -10.74 11.78
N PRO A 242 32.17 -11.97 12.15
CA PRO A 242 33.58 -12.35 12.13
C PRO A 242 34.14 -12.27 10.71
N GLU A 243 35.25 -11.54 10.54
CA GLU A 243 35.87 -11.33 9.23
C GLU A 243 36.23 -12.64 8.51
N GLU A 244 36.62 -13.66 9.28
CA GLU A 244 36.95 -15.00 8.75
C GLU A 244 35.73 -15.75 8.16
N CYS A 245 34.51 -15.27 8.40
CA CYS A 245 33.27 -15.85 7.89
C CYS A 245 32.64 -15.04 6.75
N VAL A 246 33.25 -13.93 6.34
CA VAL A 246 32.73 -13.02 5.33
C VAL A 246 33.58 -13.08 4.07
N GLU A 247 32.94 -13.31 2.92
CA GLU A 247 33.53 -13.20 1.59
C GLU A 247 32.87 -12.01 0.88
N GLU A 248 33.67 -11.08 0.30
CA GLU A 248 33.20 -9.94 -0.49
C GLU A 248 33.16 -10.26 -1.99
#